data_697f500ccbc3f133c33dcc30782917ef
#
_entry.id   697f500ccbc3f133c33dcc30782917ef
#
_cell.length_a   1.000
_cell.length_b   1.000
_cell.length_c   1.000
_cell.angle_alpha   90.00
_cell.angle_beta   90.00
_cell.angle_gamma   90.00
#
_symmetry.space_group_name_H-M   'P 1'
#
loop_
_entity.id
_entity.type
_entity.pdbx_description
1 polymer ?
#
loop_
_entity_poly.entity_id
_entity_poly.type
_entity_poly.pdbx_seq_one_letter_code
_entity_poly.pdbx_strand_id
1 'polypeptide(L)'
;MSTSISERPTVVAPSVRRGSVKVLGLLTFALVLVGLLSLALGSRYIPLGTVIDVLFHDDGSEAATIVHALRIPRTVLAITVGIALGVAGALMQGHTRNPLADPGLLGVEAGATCAVVIAIYSFGIDELSGYAWFALAGAGIASIAVFAIGSTRRGPDP
;
A
#
# COMPACT_ATOMS: atom_id res chain seq x y z
N MET A 1 -11.29 11.85 57.60
CA MET A 1 -12.12 11.61 56.40
C MET A 1 -11.44 12.37 55.25
N SER A 2 -10.53 11.71 54.51
CA SER A 2 -9.72 12.33 53.48
C SER A 2 -10.31 11.94 52.11
N THR A 3 -10.92 12.89 51.43
CA THR A 3 -11.49 12.73 50.10
C THR A 3 -10.35 12.77 49.06
N SER A 4 -9.95 11.61 48.57
CA SER A 4 -9.05 11.51 47.42
C SER A 4 -9.78 11.94 46.17
N ILE A 5 -9.43 13.13 45.66
CA ILE A 5 -9.86 13.61 44.35
C ILE A 5 -9.17 12.75 43.31
N SER A 6 -9.93 11.89 42.64
CA SER A 6 -9.49 11.13 41.48
C SER A 6 -9.24 12.11 40.31
N GLU A 7 -7.99 12.43 40.05
CA GLU A 7 -7.60 13.17 38.86
C GLU A 7 -7.89 12.28 37.66
N ARG A 8 -8.89 12.70 36.84
CA ARG A 8 -9.13 12.10 35.55
C ARG A 8 -7.94 12.42 34.63
N PRO A 9 -7.35 11.43 33.96
CA PRO A 9 -6.29 11.70 32.99
C PRO A 9 -6.85 12.63 31.90
N THR A 10 -6.31 13.82 31.80
CA THR A 10 -6.58 14.73 30.68
C THR A 10 -6.02 14.09 29.41
N VAL A 11 -6.91 13.66 28.52
CA VAL A 11 -6.53 13.21 27.18
C VAL A 11 -6.05 14.46 26.42
N VAL A 12 -4.74 14.65 26.40
CA VAL A 12 -4.11 15.70 25.60
C VAL A 12 -4.25 15.28 24.13
N ALA A 13 -5.16 15.96 23.43
CA ALA A 13 -5.28 15.79 21.97
C ALA A 13 -3.91 16.07 21.32
N PRO A 14 -3.41 15.21 20.42
CA PRO A 14 -2.13 15.44 19.77
C PRO A 14 -2.19 16.73 18.96
N SER A 15 -1.46 17.75 19.39
CA SER A 15 -1.30 18.98 18.63
C SER A 15 -0.56 18.64 17.33
N VAL A 16 -1.23 18.82 16.19
CA VAL A 16 -0.57 18.71 14.88
C VAL A 16 0.55 19.74 14.84
N ARG A 17 1.79 19.29 15.02
CA ARG A 17 2.96 20.15 15.03
C ARG A 17 3.11 20.79 13.64
N ARG A 18 3.41 22.09 13.60
CA ARG A 18 3.66 22.82 12.33
C ARG A 18 4.70 22.10 11.42
N GLY A 19 5.60 21.29 11.98
CA GLY A 19 6.50 20.42 11.24
C GLY A 19 5.79 19.33 10.44
N SER A 20 4.71 18.76 10.95
CA SER A 20 3.97 17.68 10.27
C SER A 20 3.31 18.17 8.98
N VAL A 21 2.80 19.39 8.95
CA VAL A 21 2.18 19.98 7.75
C VAL A 21 3.23 20.21 6.64
N LYS A 22 4.44 20.65 6.99
CA LYS A 22 5.53 20.83 6.03
C LYS A 22 5.99 19.48 5.45
N VAL A 23 6.12 18.47 6.30
CA VAL A 23 6.48 17.11 5.86
C VAL A 23 5.40 16.53 4.95
N LEU A 24 4.13 16.68 5.31
CA LEU A 24 3.02 16.22 4.46
C LEU A 24 3.02 16.93 3.11
N GLY A 25 3.22 18.25 3.08
CA GLY A 25 3.33 19.02 1.84
C GLY A 25 4.50 18.54 0.96
N LEU A 26 5.67 18.28 1.56
CA LEU A 26 6.83 17.76 0.85
C LEU A 26 6.56 16.36 0.27
N LEU A 27 5.94 15.47 1.05
CA LEU A 27 5.61 14.12 0.60
C LEU A 27 4.57 14.13 -0.53
N THR A 28 3.55 14.98 -0.42
CA THR A 28 2.56 15.16 -1.49
C THR A 28 3.20 15.70 -2.76
N PHE A 29 4.08 16.69 -2.64
CA PHE A 29 4.83 17.22 -3.79
C PHE A 29 5.71 16.15 -4.44
N ALA A 30 6.43 15.37 -3.63
CA ALA A 30 7.25 14.27 -4.11
C ALA A 30 6.41 13.20 -4.81
N LEU A 31 5.23 12.86 -4.27
CA LEU A 31 4.30 11.90 -4.89
C LEU A 31 3.83 12.38 -6.26
N VAL A 32 3.43 13.65 -6.37
CA VAL A 32 3.01 14.25 -7.65
C VAL A 32 4.16 14.24 -8.65
N LEU A 33 5.36 14.63 -8.23
CA LEU A 33 6.54 14.62 -9.08
C LEU A 33 6.87 13.21 -9.60
N VAL A 34 6.89 12.22 -8.71
CA VAL A 34 7.14 10.82 -9.08
C VAL A 34 6.02 10.29 -9.99
N GLY A 35 4.77 10.66 -9.74
CA GLY A 35 3.65 10.32 -10.60
C GLY A 35 3.82 10.86 -12.03
N LEU A 36 4.18 12.13 -12.17
CA LEU A 36 4.46 12.73 -13.49
C LEU A 36 5.66 12.08 -14.17
N LEU A 37 6.73 11.79 -13.43
CA LEU A 37 7.88 11.07 -13.95
C LEU A 37 7.52 9.64 -14.39
N SER A 38 6.63 8.97 -13.67
CA SER A 38 6.10 7.65 -14.04
C SER A 38 5.37 7.67 -15.39
N LEU A 39 4.68 8.77 -15.70
CA LEU A 39 4.02 8.95 -17.00
C LEU A 39 5.01 9.28 -18.13
N ALA A 40 6.12 9.96 -17.84
CA ALA A 40 7.13 10.32 -18.83
C ALA A 40 8.15 9.20 -19.09
N LEU A 41 8.56 8.50 -18.02
CA LEU A 41 9.59 7.48 -18.08
C LEU A 41 8.97 6.07 -18.23
N GLY A 42 9.56 5.28 -19.11
CA GLY A 42 9.14 3.90 -19.38
C GLY A 42 10.04 3.27 -20.43
N SER A 43 9.61 2.16 -21.03
CA SER A 43 10.33 1.49 -22.12
C SER A 43 10.55 2.39 -23.34
N ARG A 44 9.70 3.39 -23.52
CA ARG A 44 9.84 4.44 -24.51
C ARG A 44 9.78 5.79 -23.79
N TYR A 45 10.79 6.64 -24.02
CA TYR A 45 10.81 8.00 -23.47
C TYR A 45 9.78 8.86 -24.21
N ILE A 46 8.88 9.49 -23.46
CA ILE A 46 7.93 10.49 -23.96
C ILE A 46 8.24 11.80 -23.25
N PRO A 47 8.55 12.89 -23.97
CA PRO A 47 8.81 14.19 -23.35
C PRO A 47 7.64 14.63 -22.47
N LEU A 48 7.94 15.25 -21.31
CA LEU A 48 6.92 15.73 -20.39
C LEU A 48 5.90 16.70 -21.03
N GLY A 49 6.36 17.53 -21.99
CA GLY A 49 5.47 18.40 -22.74
C GLY A 49 4.41 17.62 -23.53
N THR A 50 4.83 16.54 -24.19
CA THR A 50 3.92 15.65 -24.92
C THR A 50 2.99 14.90 -23.97
N VAL A 51 3.49 14.46 -22.81
CA VAL A 51 2.64 13.83 -21.78
C VAL A 51 1.53 14.76 -21.32
N ILE A 52 1.88 16.03 -21.03
CA ILE A 52 0.91 17.03 -20.59
C ILE A 52 -0.10 17.33 -21.72
N ASP A 53 0.36 17.48 -22.94
CA ASP A 53 -0.51 17.75 -24.08
C ASP A 53 -1.50 16.63 -24.30
N VAL A 54 -1.03 15.38 -24.32
CA VAL A 54 -1.86 14.20 -24.48
C VAL A 54 -2.85 13.98 -23.32
N LEU A 55 -2.51 14.39 -22.10
CA LEU A 55 -3.43 14.29 -20.95
C LEU A 55 -4.67 15.17 -21.13
N PHE A 56 -4.54 16.30 -21.85
CA PHE A 56 -5.63 17.26 -22.07
C PHE A 56 -6.24 17.15 -23.47
N HIS A 57 -5.48 16.65 -24.44
CA HIS A 57 -5.89 16.53 -25.84
C HIS A 57 -5.50 15.15 -26.36
N ASP A 58 -6.48 14.25 -26.41
CA ASP A 58 -6.28 12.93 -27.01
C ASP A 58 -6.29 13.10 -28.55
N ASP A 59 -5.09 13.12 -29.12
CA ASP A 59 -4.87 13.26 -30.59
C ASP A 59 -4.84 11.91 -31.33
N GLY A 60 -5.11 10.79 -30.62
CA GLY A 60 -5.05 9.44 -31.14
C GLY A 60 -3.63 8.99 -31.52
N SER A 61 -2.59 9.72 -31.13
CA SER A 61 -1.20 9.37 -31.38
C SER A 61 -0.78 8.10 -30.63
N GLU A 62 0.32 7.50 -31.09
CA GLU A 62 0.94 6.38 -30.36
C GLU A 62 1.30 6.77 -28.91
N ALA A 63 1.73 8.03 -28.71
CA ALA A 63 2.02 8.57 -27.40
C ALA A 63 0.77 8.63 -26.51
N ALA A 64 -0.37 9.09 -27.07
CA ALA A 64 -1.67 9.10 -26.40
C ALA A 64 -2.08 7.69 -25.98
N THR A 65 -1.99 6.73 -26.88
CA THR A 65 -2.32 5.33 -26.57
C THR A 65 -1.44 4.76 -25.45
N ILE A 66 -0.12 4.99 -25.47
CA ILE A 66 0.80 4.53 -24.43
C ILE A 66 0.47 5.18 -23.08
N VAL A 67 0.21 6.48 -23.06
CA VAL A 67 -0.08 7.20 -21.81
C VAL A 67 -1.42 6.75 -21.23
N HIS A 68 -2.49 6.75 -22.02
CA HIS A 68 -3.84 6.45 -21.54
C HIS A 68 -4.07 4.97 -21.25
N ALA A 69 -3.63 4.07 -22.14
CA ALA A 69 -3.92 2.64 -22.01
C ALA A 69 -2.93 1.89 -21.10
N LEU A 70 -1.70 2.37 -20.94
CA LEU A 70 -0.68 1.63 -20.19
C LEU A 70 -0.18 2.38 -18.95
N ARG A 71 0.18 3.67 -19.07
CA ARG A 71 0.89 4.38 -18.00
C ARG A 71 -0.04 4.93 -16.94
N ILE A 72 -1.18 5.51 -17.32
CA ILE A 72 -2.16 6.01 -16.35
C ILE A 72 -2.68 4.87 -15.48
N PRO A 73 -3.21 3.75 -16.01
CA PRO A 73 -3.69 2.65 -15.17
C PRO A 73 -2.62 2.11 -14.24
N ARG A 74 -1.38 1.94 -14.72
CA ARG A 74 -0.26 1.49 -13.89
C ARG A 74 0.08 2.47 -12.77
N THR A 75 0.09 3.76 -13.05
CA THR A 75 0.40 4.79 -12.05
C THR A 75 -0.71 4.88 -11.01
N VAL A 76 -1.98 4.85 -11.42
CA VAL A 76 -3.13 4.82 -10.52
C VAL A 76 -3.10 3.57 -9.62
N LEU A 77 -2.82 2.41 -10.20
CA LEU A 77 -2.68 1.17 -9.45
C LEU A 77 -1.55 1.27 -8.41
N ALA A 78 -0.38 1.78 -8.79
CA ALA A 78 0.75 1.95 -7.88
C ALA A 78 0.42 2.89 -6.70
N ILE A 79 -0.28 4.00 -6.95
CA ILE A 79 -0.75 4.93 -5.91
C ILE A 79 -1.75 4.22 -4.98
N THR A 80 -2.72 3.50 -5.55
CA THR A 80 -3.75 2.80 -4.77
C THR A 80 -3.14 1.73 -3.87
N VAL A 81 -2.22 0.93 -4.40
CA VAL A 81 -1.48 -0.08 -3.63
C VAL A 81 -0.63 0.58 -2.54
N GLY A 82 0.05 1.68 -2.86
CA GLY A 82 0.84 2.42 -1.87
C GLY A 82 0.00 2.97 -0.72
N ILE A 83 -1.20 3.50 -1.01
CA ILE A 83 -2.15 3.95 0.02
C ILE A 83 -2.60 2.76 0.88
N ALA A 84 -2.97 1.64 0.26
CA ALA A 84 -3.43 0.45 0.98
C ALA A 84 -2.35 -0.09 1.92
N LEU A 85 -1.11 -0.21 1.44
CA LEU A 85 0.03 -0.65 2.25
C LEU A 85 0.36 0.34 3.37
N GLY A 86 0.29 1.65 3.10
CA GLY A 86 0.50 2.69 4.10
C GLY A 86 -0.52 2.61 5.24
N VAL A 87 -1.80 2.42 4.91
CA VAL A 87 -2.87 2.25 5.90
C VAL A 87 -2.68 0.96 6.69
N ALA A 88 -2.39 -0.16 6.01
CA ALA A 88 -2.14 -1.44 6.66
C ALA A 88 -0.95 -1.36 7.63
N GLY A 89 0.14 -0.73 7.21
CA GLY A 89 1.31 -0.49 8.06
C GLY A 89 0.98 0.36 9.29
N ALA A 90 0.27 1.46 9.11
CA ALA A 90 -0.14 2.34 10.21
C ALA A 90 -1.05 1.63 11.22
N LEU A 91 -2.02 0.84 10.75
CA LEU A 91 -2.89 0.04 11.61
C LEU A 91 -2.11 -1.01 12.40
N MET A 92 -1.17 -1.69 11.74
CA MET A 92 -0.36 -2.73 12.37
C MET A 92 0.56 -2.15 13.43
N GLN A 93 1.25 -1.04 13.14
CA GLN A 93 2.09 -0.34 14.11
C GLN A 93 1.28 0.19 15.29
N GLY A 94 0.10 0.73 15.06
CA GLY A 94 -0.81 1.20 16.11
C GLY A 94 -1.33 0.07 17.01
N HIS A 95 -1.70 -1.06 16.41
CA HIS A 95 -2.22 -2.23 17.14
C HIS A 95 -1.13 -2.91 17.97
N THR A 96 0.03 -3.13 17.40
CA THR A 96 1.16 -3.78 18.07
C THR A 96 1.95 -2.84 18.98
N ARG A 97 1.69 -1.53 18.91
CA ARG A 97 2.48 -0.47 19.57
C ARG A 97 3.99 -0.59 19.30
N ASN A 98 4.32 -1.11 18.12
CA ASN A 98 5.68 -1.33 17.69
C ASN A 98 5.91 -0.62 16.33
N PRO A 99 6.80 0.38 16.27
CA PRO A 99 7.10 1.10 15.02
C PRO A 99 7.82 0.25 13.96
N LEU A 100 8.32 -0.92 14.33
CA LEU A 100 8.97 -1.87 13.42
C LEU A 100 8.00 -2.92 12.86
N ALA A 101 6.73 -2.86 13.23
CA ALA A 101 5.74 -3.79 12.70
C ALA A 101 5.47 -3.50 11.23
N ASP A 102 5.56 -4.56 10.40
CA ASP A 102 5.40 -4.51 8.96
C ASP A 102 4.42 -5.62 8.54
N PRO A 103 3.37 -5.31 7.75
CA PRO A 103 2.46 -6.32 7.22
C PRO A 103 3.18 -7.39 6.38
N GLY A 104 4.30 -7.07 5.72
CA GLY A 104 5.12 -8.02 4.98
C GLY A 104 5.69 -9.14 5.85
N LEU A 105 5.98 -8.86 7.13
CA LEU A 105 6.50 -9.86 8.08
C LEU A 105 5.48 -10.97 8.40
N LEU A 106 4.21 -10.75 8.15
CA LEU A 106 3.15 -11.78 8.32
C LEU A 106 3.09 -12.78 7.16
N GLY A 107 3.98 -12.68 6.17
CA GLY A 107 3.99 -13.59 5.03
C GLY A 107 2.81 -13.39 4.07
N VAL A 108 2.07 -12.28 4.20
CA VAL A 108 0.89 -11.96 3.36
C VAL A 108 1.27 -11.97 1.88
N GLU A 109 2.37 -11.29 1.54
CA GLU A 109 2.89 -11.21 0.15
C GLU A 109 3.35 -12.57 -0.38
N ALA A 110 4.08 -13.33 0.45
CA ALA A 110 4.56 -14.66 0.07
C ALA A 110 3.39 -15.61 -0.18
N GLY A 111 2.37 -15.59 0.67
CA GLY A 111 1.15 -16.38 0.50
C GLY A 111 0.36 -15.99 -0.74
N ALA A 112 0.18 -14.70 -0.98
CA ALA A 112 -0.47 -14.19 -2.19
C ALA A 112 0.27 -14.63 -3.44
N THR A 113 1.59 -14.42 -3.49
CA THR A 113 2.43 -14.78 -4.64
C THR A 113 2.40 -16.27 -4.92
N CYS A 114 2.52 -17.11 -3.88
CA CYS A 114 2.45 -18.55 -4.02
C CYS A 114 1.10 -18.99 -4.63
N ALA A 115 0.00 -18.43 -4.13
CA ALA A 115 -1.33 -18.77 -4.64
C ALA A 115 -1.55 -18.29 -6.08
N VAL A 116 -1.03 -17.12 -6.47
CA VAL A 116 -1.06 -16.63 -7.86
C VAL A 116 -0.27 -17.57 -8.78
N VAL A 117 0.94 -17.98 -8.38
CA VAL A 117 1.74 -18.92 -9.17
C VAL A 117 1.00 -20.23 -9.36
N ILE A 118 0.35 -20.76 -8.33
CA ILE A 118 -0.47 -21.98 -8.41
C ILE A 118 -1.65 -21.75 -9.36
N ALA A 119 -2.34 -20.62 -9.28
CA ALA A 119 -3.48 -20.28 -10.15
C ALA A 119 -3.07 -20.27 -11.62
N ILE A 120 -1.97 -19.63 -11.95
CA ILE A 120 -1.48 -19.53 -13.33
C ILE A 120 -0.95 -20.89 -13.82
N TYR A 121 -0.10 -21.54 -13.03
CA TYR A 121 0.62 -22.72 -13.49
C TYR A 121 -0.24 -24.00 -13.49
N SER A 122 -1.12 -24.15 -12.49
CA SER A 122 -1.93 -25.37 -12.32
C SER A 122 -3.32 -25.27 -12.94
N PHE A 123 -3.88 -24.07 -13.01
CA PHE A 123 -5.24 -23.83 -13.51
C PHE A 123 -5.30 -23.04 -14.80
N GLY A 124 -4.16 -22.51 -15.29
CA GLY A 124 -4.09 -21.73 -16.53
C GLY A 124 -4.88 -20.41 -16.45
N ILE A 125 -4.99 -19.82 -15.26
CA ILE A 125 -5.76 -18.59 -15.04
C ILE A 125 -4.83 -17.40 -15.26
N ASP A 126 -4.91 -16.78 -16.46
CA ASP A 126 -4.05 -15.67 -16.86
C ASP A 126 -4.69 -14.29 -16.63
N GLU A 127 -6.00 -14.25 -16.37
CA GLU A 127 -6.71 -12.98 -16.17
C GLU A 127 -6.57 -12.46 -14.74
N LEU A 128 -6.34 -11.15 -14.60
CA LEU A 128 -6.22 -10.46 -13.31
C LEU A 128 -7.43 -10.73 -12.40
N SER A 129 -8.62 -10.69 -12.94
CA SER A 129 -9.87 -10.95 -12.22
C SER A 129 -9.95 -12.37 -11.66
N GLY A 130 -9.34 -13.34 -12.34
CA GLY A 130 -9.29 -14.73 -11.93
C GLY A 130 -8.28 -14.96 -10.79
N TYR A 131 -7.01 -14.64 -11.02
CA TYR A 131 -5.97 -14.91 -10.01
C TYR A 131 -5.99 -13.98 -8.80
N ALA A 132 -6.68 -12.83 -8.86
CA ALA A 132 -6.82 -11.93 -7.71
C ALA A 132 -7.50 -12.62 -6.50
N TRP A 133 -8.48 -13.48 -6.74
CA TRP A 133 -9.14 -14.24 -5.68
C TRP A 133 -8.19 -15.27 -5.04
N PHE A 134 -7.32 -15.90 -5.84
CA PHE A 134 -6.28 -16.77 -5.33
C PHE A 134 -5.25 -15.99 -4.49
N ALA A 135 -4.86 -14.78 -4.94
CA ALA A 135 -3.97 -13.92 -4.17
C ALA A 135 -4.56 -13.58 -2.79
N LEU A 136 -5.83 -13.18 -2.74
CA LEU A 136 -6.52 -12.87 -1.48
C LEU A 136 -6.63 -14.10 -0.56
N ALA A 137 -6.99 -15.25 -1.12
CA ALA A 137 -7.06 -16.49 -0.36
C ALA A 137 -5.68 -16.90 0.19
N GLY A 138 -4.64 -16.84 -0.65
CA GLY A 138 -3.26 -17.14 -0.25
C GLY A 138 -2.73 -16.21 0.84
N ALA A 139 -2.98 -14.90 0.70
CA ALA A 139 -2.66 -13.91 1.71
C ALA A 139 -3.34 -14.23 3.05
N GLY A 140 -4.65 -14.54 3.02
CA GLY A 140 -5.43 -14.88 4.21
C GLY A 140 -4.94 -16.15 4.89
N ILE A 141 -4.70 -17.23 4.12
CA ILE A 141 -4.19 -18.49 4.64
C ILE A 141 -2.82 -18.32 5.30
N ALA A 142 -1.90 -17.60 4.62
CA ALA A 142 -0.57 -17.35 5.17
C ALA A 142 -0.63 -16.54 6.46
N SER A 143 -1.46 -15.50 6.52
CA SER A 143 -1.66 -14.68 7.71
C SER A 143 -2.19 -15.49 8.89
N ILE A 144 -3.18 -16.34 8.65
CA ILE A 144 -3.75 -17.25 9.69
C ILE A 144 -2.68 -18.24 10.16
N ALA A 145 -1.91 -18.83 9.24
CA ALA A 145 -0.86 -19.78 9.59
C ALA A 145 0.23 -19.15 10.46
N VAL A 146 0.72 -17.95 10.07
CA VAL A 146 1.74 -17.23 10.86
C VAL A 146 1.21 -16.84 12.23
N PHE A 147 -0.04 -16.37 12.30
CA PHE A 147 -0.68 -16.03 13.58
C PHE A 147 -0.85 -17.26 14.47
N ALA A 148 -1.30 -18.38 13.93
CA ALA A 148 -1.46 -19.64 14.66
C ALA A 148 -0.12 -20.13 15.24
N ILE A 149 0.95 -20.12 14.43
CA ILE A 149 2.30 -20.50 14.89
C ILE A 149 2.81 -19.53 15.97
N GLY A 150 2.59 -18.24 15.80
CA GLY A 150 3.00 -17.23 16.76
C GLY A 150 2.25 -17.32 18.11
N SER A 151 0.97 -17.66 18.07
CA SER A 151 0.14 -17.79 19.27
C SER A 151 0.47 -19.01 20.11
N THR A 152 0.94 -20.11 19.48
CA THR A 152 1.29 -21.36 20.17
C THR A 152 2.58 -21.23 20.99
N ARG A 153 3.41 -20.22 20.74
CA ARG A 153 4.67 -19.99 21.45
C ARG A 153 4.55 -19.16 22.74
N ARG A 154 3.35 -18.73 23.12
CA ARG A 154 3.11 -18.19 24.46
C ARG A 154 3.01 -19.37 25.45
N GLY A 155 4.17 -19.91 25.84
CA GLY A 155 4.28 -20.75 26.99
C GLY A 155 3.83 -19.99 28.26
N PRO A 156 3.41 -20.72 29.32
CA PRO A 156 3.03 -20.06 30.55
C PRO A 156 4.21 -19.24 31.05
N ASP A 157 3.96 -17.94 31.23
CA ASP A 157 4.86 -17.02 31.90
C ASP A 157 5.02 -17.52 33.37
N PRO A 158 6.24 -17.69 33.91
CA PRO A 158 6.45 -18.16 35.28
C PRO A 158 6.00 -17.14 36.32
#